data_8c1308387891b5fa9575bd167dec0417
#
_entry.id   8c1308387891b5fa9575bd167dec0417
#
_cell.length_a   1.000
_cell.length_b   1.000
_cell.length_c   1.000
_cell.angle_alpha   90.00
_cell.angle_beta   90.00
_cell.angle_gamma   90.00
#
_symmetry.space_group_name_H-M   'P 1'
#
loop_
_entity.id
_entity.type
_entity.pdbx_description
1 polymer ?
#
loop_
_entity_poly.entity_id
_entity_poly.type
_entity_poly.pdbx_seq_one_letter_code
_entity_poly.pdbx_strand_id
1 'polypeptide(L)'
;MADQTAKGEEFEKKAEKKLAGWGIFGSKYDDAAELFDKAANCFKLAKNWDRAGSVYIKLANCHLKLDSKHEAASAYVDAANCYKKISVQDASQSLSQAVKLFLEIGRLNMAARYCKELGELNEQEQNLEKAMDYFEQAADLFQSEEVTTSANQCKQKVAQFAAQLEQYPKAIEIYEAIARHSINNTLLKYGVKGLLLNAGICQLCKNDVVAVTNALERYQELDPTFSGTREYKLLADLADSMDEGDVVKFTNALQEYDSMTRLDPWKTTLLLRVKNAIKAKEEEDDDLT
;
A
#
# COMPACT_ATOMS: atom_id res chain seq x y z
N MET A 1 -33.97 12.64 4.86
CA MET A 1 -32.88 12.23 5.77
C MET A 1 -33.41 11.85 7.16
N ALA A 2 -34.10 12.72 7.87
CA ALA A 2 -34.67 12.41 9.20
C ALA A 2 -35.59 11.16 9.23
N ASP A 3 -36.41 10.94 8.20
CA ASP A 3 -37.27 9.75 8.07
C ASP A 3 -36.46 8.45 7.98
N GLN A 4 -35.33 8.44 7.24
CA GLN A 4 -34.46 7.24 7.14
C GLN A 4 -33.72 6.95 8.44
N THR A 5 -33.31 7.98 9.18
CA THR A 5 -32.70 7.79 10.51
C THR A 5 -33.70 7.17 11.49
N ALA A 6 -34.92 7.68 11.55
CA ALA A 6 -35.95 7.13 12.41
C ALA A 6 -36.30 5.67 12.07
N LYS A 7 -36.41 5.34 10.77
CA LYS A 7 -36.63 3.96 10.31
C LYS A 7 -35.44 3.04 10.72
N GLY A 8 -34.20 3.52 10.55
CA GLY A 8 -33.02 2.78 10.98
C GLY A 8 -33.06 2.47 12.47
N GLU A 9 -33.38 3.46 13.30
CA GLU A 9 -33.52 3.27 14.75
C GLU A 9 -34.64 2.29 15.14
N GLU A 10 -35.75 2.32 14.41
CA GLU A 10 -36.82 1.36 14.62
C GLU A 10 -36.41 -0.08 14.32
N PHE A 11 -35.74 -0.29 13.18
CA PHE A 11 -35.21 -1.61 12.81
C PHE A 11 -34.16 -2.10 13.80
N GLU A 12 -33.23 -1.24 14.20
CA GLU A 12 -32.21 -1.57 15.19
C GLU A 12 -32.79 -2.01 16.53
N LYS A 13 -33.76 -1.24 17.06
CA LYS A 13 -34.51 -1.61 18.29
C LYS A 13 -35.24 -2.93 18.16
N LYS A 14 -35.85 -3.22 16.99
CA LYS A 14 -36.50 -4.50 16.74
C LYS A 14 -35.49 -5.66 16.74
N ALA A 15 -34.33 -5.45 16.11
CA ALA A 15 -33.23 -6.44 16.10
C ALA A 15 -32.75 -6.76 17.52
N GLU A 16 -32.49 -5.72 18.32
CA GLU A 16 -32.05 -5.86 19.71
C GLU A 16 -33.10 -6.60 20.60
N LYS A 17 -34.39 -6.30 20.41
CA LYS A 17 -35.46 -7.05 21.09
C LYS A 17 -35.49 -8.53 20.69
N LYS A 18 -35.22 -8.86 19.41
CA LYS A 18 -35.14 -10.26 18.95
C LYS A 18 -33.96 -10.98 19.65
N LEU A 19 -32.80 -10.33 19.76
CA LEU A 19 -31.64 -10.91 20.43
C LEU A 19 -31.88 -11.13 21.95
N ALA A 20 -32.57 -10.21 22.61
CA ALA A 20 -32.92 -10.28 24.04
C ALA A 20 -33.99 -11.32 24.34
N GLY A 21 -34.78 -11.72 23.34
CA GLY A 21 -35.90 -12.67 23.49
C GLY A 21 -35.45 -14.10 23.70
N TRP A 22 -36.30 -14.91 24.36
CA TRP A 22 -36.17 -16.37 24.42
C TRP A 22 -36.58 -16.94 23.06
N GLY A 23 -35.60 -17.44 22.30
CA GLY A 23 -35.82 -18.05 20.97
C GLY A 23 -35.00 -19.33 20.83
N ILE A 24 -35.41 -20.21 19.89
CA ILE A 24 -34.62 -21.37 19.50
C ILE A 24 -33.29 -20.87 18.94
N PHE A 25 -32.21 -21.46 19.39
CA PHE A 25 -30.83 -21.13 19.04
C PHE A 25 -30.68 -21.14 17.50
N GLY A 26 -30.42 -20.04 16.87
CA GLY A 26 -30.32 -19.88 15.41
C GLY A 26 -31.30 -18.83 14.89
N SER A 27 -32.61 -19.08 14.93
CA SER A 27 -33.58 -18.19 14.31
C SER A 27 -33.58 -16.75 14.84
N LYS A 28 -33.22 -16.55 16.12
CA LYS A 28 -33.11 -15.17 16.66
C LYS A 28 -31.98 -14.36 16.08
N TYR A 29 -30.86 -15.01 15.73
CA TYR A 29 -29.72 -14.35 15.09
C TYR A 29 -29.98 -14.07 13.63
N ASP A 30 -30.68 -14.98 12.91
CA ASP A 30 -31.12 -14.76 11.54
C ASP A 30 -32.11 -13.58 11.46
N ASP A 31 -33.17 -13.60 12.30
CA ASP A 31 -34.14 -12.52 12.36
C ASP A 31 -33.49 -11.15 12.70
N ALA A 32 -32.52 -11.16 13.64
CA ALA A 32 -31.81 -9.95 14.02
C ALA A 32 -30.88 -9.46 12.90
N ALA A 33 -30.20 -10.37 12.21
CA ALA A 33 -29.33 -10.06 11.08
C ALA A 33 -30.08 -9.32 9.98
N GLU A 34 -31.27 -9.85 9.56
CA GLU A 34 -32.09 -9.17 8.57
C GLU A 34 -32.52 -7.76 8.99
N LEU A 35 -32.83 -7.59 10.26
CA LEU A 35 -33.25 -6.28 10.80
C LEU A 35 -32.07 -5.31 10.90
N PHE A 36 -30.87 -5.78 11.30
CA PHE A 36 -29.67 -4.96 11.32
C PHE A 36 -29.24 -4.55 9.91
N ASP A 37 -29.35 -5.44 8.91
CA ASP A 37 -29.07 -5.06 7.52
C ASP A 37 -30.00 -3.94 7.04
N LYS A 38 -31.31 -4.05 7.30
CA LYS A 38 -32.27 -3.00 7.00
C LYS A 38 -31.96 -1.69 7.72
N ALA A 39 -31.57 -1.76 8.99
CA ALA A 39 -31.20 -0.59 9.79
C ALA A 39 -29.94 0.10 9.23
N ALA A 40 -28.88 -0.67 8.95
CA ALA A 40 -27.63 -0.17 8.39
C ALA A 40 -27.87 0.54 7.04
N ASN A 41 -28.67 -0.07 6.15
CA ASN A 41 -29.03 0.52 4.88
C ASN A 41 -29.81 1.84 5.04
N CYS A 42 -30.73 1.94 6.00
CA CYS A 42 -31.40 3.19 6.33
C CYS A 42 -30.43 4.28 6.80
N PHE A 43 -29.47 3.94 7.68
CA PHE A 43 -28.45 4.88 8.13
C PHE A 43 -27.51 5.31 7.01
N LYS A 44 -27.12 4.40 6.09
CA LYS A 44 -26.35 4.75 4.87
C LYS A 44 -27.10 5.76 4.00
N LEU A 45 -28.40 5.53 3.75
CA LEU A 45 -29.22 6.46 2.98
C LEU A 45 -29.37 7.83 3.66
N ALA A 46 -29.37 7.85 5.00
CA ALA A 46 -29.34 9.07 5.79
C ALA A 46 -27.94 9.73 5.88
N LYS A 47 -26.89 9.10 5.32
CA LYS A 47 -25.49 9.48 5.44
C LYS A 47 -25.00 9.52 6.91
N ASN A 48 -25.67 8.78 7.80
CA ASN A 48 -25.24 8.61 9.18
C ASN A 48 -24.22 7.46 9.23
N TRP A 49 -22.97 7.77 8.83
CA TRP A 49 -21.93 6.77 8.60
C TRP A 49 -21.50 6.06 9.89
N ASP A 50 -21.47 6.77 11.00
CA ASP A 50 -21.13 6.20 12.31
C ASP A 50 -22.15 5.12 12.72
N ARG A 51 -23.44 5.46 12.70
CA ARG A 51 -24.51 4.52 13.04
C ARG A 51 -24.55 3.34 12.06
N ALA A 52 -24.39 3.62 10.76
CA ALA A 52 -24.34 2.55 9.75
C ALA A 52 -23.19 1.57 10.03
N GLY A 53 -21.98 2.06 10.27
CA GLY A 53 -20.82 1.23 10.61
C GLY A 53 -21.05 0.40 11.89
N SER A 54 -21.52 1.04 12.95
CA SER A 54 -21.84 0.35 14.23
C SER A 54 -22.87 -0.76 14.05
N VAL A 55 -23.91 -0.53 13.26
CA VAL A 55 -24.95 -1.55 13.01
C VAL A 55 -24.44 -2.68 12.13
N TYR A 56 -23.54 -2.42 11.14
CA TYR A 56 -22.89 -3.48 10.40
C TYR A 56 -21.99 -4.35 11.27
N ILE A 57 -21.35 -3.80 12.30
CA ILE A 57 -20.61 -4.62 13.29
C ILE A 57 -21.58 -5.53 14.07
N LYS A 58 -22.75 -5.03 14.47
CA LYS A 58 -23.79 -5.86 15.12
C LYS A 58 -24.26 -6.98 14.18
N LEU A 59 -24.44 -6.68 12.91
CA LEU A 59 -24.78 -7.66 11.86
C LEU A 59 -23.67 -8.73 11.75
N ALA A 60 -22.41 -8.32 11.68
CA ALA A 60 -21.28 -9.25 11.64
C ALA A 60 -21.27 -10.18 12.85
N ASN A 61 -21.56 -9.66 14.04
CA ASN A 61 -21.64 -10.46 15.25
C ASN A 61 -22.80 -11.48 15.22
N CYS A 62 -23.93 -11.16 14.61
CA CYS A 62 -25.00 -12.13 14.38
C CYS A 62 -24.54 -13.26 13.46
N HIS A 63 -23.90 -12.93 12.34
CA HIS A 63 -23.36 -13.93 11.42
C HIS A 63 -22.29 -14.83 12.07
N LEU A 64 -21.45 -14.27 12.95
CA LEU A 64 -20.50 -15.08 13.72
C LEU A 64 -21.20 -16.09 14.65
N LYS A 65 -22.34 -15.70 15.25
CA LYS A 65 -23.15 -16.61 16.09
C LYS A 65 -23.84 -17.71 15.28
N LEU A 66 -24.03 -17.50 13.99
CA LEU A 66 -24.56 -18.45 13.02
C LEU A 66 -23.47 -19.29 12.34
N ASP A 67 -22.21 -19.12 12.72
CA ASP A 67 -21.04 -19.71 12.06
C ASP A 67 -20.91 -19.33 10.55
N SER A 68 -21.57 -18.24 10.15
CA SER A 68 -21.55 -17.70 8.78
C SER A 68 -20.38 -16.73 8.63
N LYS A 69 -19.15 -17.24 8.62
CA LYS A 69 -17.93 -16.41 8.64
C LYS A 69 -17.77 -15.53 7.40
N HIS A 70 -18.22 -16.00 6.22
CA HIS A 70 -18.15 -15.21 5.00
C HIS A 70 -19.05 -13.96 5.07
N GLU A 71 -20.29 -14.12 5.52
CA GLU A 71 -21.25 -13.05 5.72
C GLU A 71 -20.79 -12.09 6.81
N ALA A 72 -20.20 -12.61 7.88
CA ALA A 72 -19.59 -11.79 8.93
C ALA A 72 -18.45 -10.92 8.40
N ALA A 73 -17.54 -11.50 7.59
CA ALA A 73 -16.46 -10.76 6.96
C ALA A 73 -16.99 -9.66 6.02
N SER A 74 -18.02 -9.98 5.24
CA SER A 74 -18.67 -9.00 4.35
C SER A 74 -19.30 -7.85 5.12
N ALA A 75 -19.96 -8.12 6.24
CA ALA A 75 -20.54 -7.10 7.10
C ALA A 75 -19.45 -6.20 7.74
N TYR A 76 -18.30 -6.75 8.13
CA TYR A 76 -17.16 -5.94 8.59
C TYR A 76 -16.60 -5.05 7.46
N VAL A 77 -16.56 -5.52 6.21
CA VAL A 77 -16.18 -4.68 5.06
C VAL A 77 -17.18 -3.53 4.86
N ASP A 78 -18.48 -3.80 4.99
CA ASP A 78 -19.50 -2.76 4.89
C ASP A 78 -19.39 -1.73 6.02
N ALA A 79 -19.08 -2.17 7.25
CA ALA A 79 -18.76 -1.28 8.35
C ALA A 79 -17.57 -0.38 8.02
N ALA A 80 -16.48 -0.96 7.52
CA ALA A 80 -15.30 -0.22 7.12
C ALA A 80 -15.58 0.80 6.03
N ASN A 81 -16.40 0.44 5.03
CA ASN A 81 -16.82 1.35 3.96
C ASN A 81 -17.60 2.56 4.48
N CYS A 82 -18.36 2.40 5.56
CA CYS A 82 -19.00 3.51 6.25
C CYS A 82 -17.95 4.35 7.01
N TYR A 83 -17.11 3.71 7.81
CA TYR A 83 -16.11 4.39 8.62
C TYR A 83 -15.05 5.13 7.83
N LYS A 84 -14.67 4.66 6.64
CA LYS A 84 -13.76 5.41 5.75
C LYS A 84 -14.23 6.85 5.44
N LYS A 85 -15.49 7.17 5.67
CA LYS A 85 -16.03 8.53 5.48
C LYS A 85 -15.80 9.44 6.68
N ILE A 86 -15.46 8.89 7.86
CA ILE A 86 -15.44 9.63 9.12
C ILE A 86 -14.24 9.29 10.03
N SER A 87 -13.73 8.07 9.97
CA SER A 87 -12.66 7.59 10.87
C SER A 87 -11.85 6.49 10.20
N VAL A 88 -10.61 6.81 9.83
CA VAL A 88 -9.68 5.84 9.26
C VAL A 88 -9.35 4.72 10.26
N GLN A 89 -9.28 5.05 11.55
CA GLN A 89 -8.99 4.08 12.60
C GLN A 89 -10.07 3.00 12.70
N ASP A 90 -11.36 3.39 12.75
CA ASP A 90 -12.47 2.45 12.85
C ASP A 90 -12.62 1.62 11.55
N ALA A 91 -12.34 2.24 10.40
CA ALA A 91 -12.27 1.56 9.12
C ALA A 91 -11.19 0.47 9.12
N SER A 92 -9.99 0.80 9.57
CA SER A 92 -8.86 -0.14 9.65
C SER A 92 -9.15 -1.29 10.62
N GLN A 93 -9.77 -1.00 11.76
CA GLN A 93 -10.16 -2.03 12.73
C GLN A 93 -11.18 -3.01 12.13
N SER A 94 -12.19 -2.49 11.45
CA SER A 94 -13.21 -3.31 10.80
C SER A 94 -12.63 -4.17 9.67
N LEU A 95 -11.78 -3.59 8.80
CA LEU A 95 -11.09 -4.34 7.75
C LEU A 95 -10.19 -5.44 8.31
N SER A 96 -9.49 -5.19 9.43
CA SER A 96 -8.64 -6.20 10.07
C SER A 96 -9.45 -7.41 10.53
N GLN A 97 -10.68 -7.21 11.04
CA GLN A 97 -11.58 -8.32 11.37
C GLN A 97 -12.02 -9.10 10.12
N ALA A 98 -12.34 -8.38 9.04
CA ALA A 98 -12.69 -9.01 7.79
C ALA A 98 -11.54 -9.86 7.22
N VAL A 99 -10.31 -9.32 7.20
CA VAL A 99 -9.12 -10.04 6.75
C VAL A 99 -8.92 -11.32 7.54
N LYS A 100 -9.01 -11.26 8.87
CA LYS A 100 -8.89 -12.45 9.73
C LYS A 100 -9.89 -13.52 9.35
N LEU A 101 -11.15 -13.17 9.15
CA LEU A 101 -12.19 -14.13 8.80
C LEU A 101 -11.97 -14.69 7.39
N PHE A 102 -11.57 -13.88 6.41
CA PHE A 102 -11.27 -14.35 5.06
C PHE A 102 -10.10 -15.33 5.05
N LEU A 103 -9.07 -15.10 5.88
CA LEU A 103 -7.96 -16.04 6.06
C LEU A 103 -8.44 -17.37 6.68
N GLU A 104 -9.27 -17.30 7.73
CA GLU A 104 -9.82 -18.49 8.40
C GLU A 104 -10.63 -19.39 7.45
N ILE A 105 -11.33 -18.81 6.47
CA ILE A 105 -12.14 -19.55 5.50
C ILE A 105 -11.42 -19.82 4.18
N GLY A 106 -10.11 -19.54 4.10
CA GLY A 106 -9.30 -19.78 2.91
C GLY A 106 -9.60 -18.87 1.71
N ARG A 107 -10.22 -17.73 1.92
CA ARG A 107 -10.50 -16.74 0.86
C ARG A 107 -9.32 -15.77 0.69
N LEU A 108 -8.16 -16.31 0.28
CA LEU A 108 -6.89 -15.60 0.27
C LEU A 108 -6.88 -14.37 -0.64
N ASN A 109 -7.53 -14.44 -1.82
CA ASN A 109 -7.67 -13.28 -2.70
C ASN A 109 -8.45 -12.12 -2.05
N MET A 110 -9.49 -12.44 -1.27
CA MET A 110 -10.25 -11.41 -0.54
C MET A 110 -9.40 -10.81 0.58
N ALA A 111 -8.72 -11.67 1.34
CA ALA A 111 -7.78 -11.23 2.38
C ALA A 111 -6.70 -10.32 1.80
N ALA A 112 -6.08 -10.69 0.67
CA ALA A 112 -5.05 -9.90 -0.01
C ALA A 112 -5.56 -8.50 -0.40
N ARG A 113 -6.76 -8.42 -0.97
CA ARG A 113 -7.37 -7.13 -1.36
C ARG A 113 -7.56 -6.21 -0.17
N TYR A 114 -8.05 -6.74 0.95
CA TYR A 114 -8.28 -5.92 2.15
C TYR A 114 -7.01 -5.63 2.94
N CYS A 115 -5.99 -6.50 2.89
CA CYS A 115 -4.64 -6.16 3.35
C CYS A 115 -4.07 -4.99 2.55
N LYS A 116 -4.18 -5.01 1.21
CA LYS A 116 -3.77 -3.88 0.38
C LYS A 116 -4.50 -2.59 0.76
N GLU A 117 -5.81 -2.65 0.97
CA GLU A 117 -6.61 -1.50 1.39
C GLU A 117 -6.20 -0.98 2.77
N LEU A 118 -5.87 -1.87 3.73
CA LEU A 118 -5.28 -1.49 5.02
C LEU A 118 -3.93 -0.77 4.84
N GLY A 119 -3.11 -1.24 3.92
CA GLY A 119 -1.87 -0.57 3.54
C GLY A 119 -2.12 0.85 3.02
N GLU A 120 -3.09 1.02 2.12
CA GLU A 120 -3.48 2.32 1.56
C GLU A 120 -4.02 3.29 2.64
N LEU A 121 -4.82 2.80 3.59
CA LEU A 121 -5.31 3.61 4.72
C LEU A 121 -4.16 4.06 5.63
N ASN A 122 -3.21 3.18 5.94
CA ASN A 122 -2.05 3.55 6.75
C ASN A 122 -1.08 4.49 6.00
N GLU A 123 -0.96 4.38 4.68
CA GLU A 123 -0.23 5.33 3.85
C GLU A 123 -0.84 6.74 3.94
N GLN A 124 -2.17 6.86 3.89
CA GLN A 124 -2.87 8.14 4.05
C GLN A 124 -2.61 8.79 5.42
N GLU A 125 -2.52 7.98 6.46
CA GLU A 125 -2.18 8.43 7.83
C GLU A 125 -0.67 8.65 8.05
N GLN A 126 0.15 8.52 7.00
CA GLN A 126 1.61 8.61 7.05
C GLN A 126 2.27 7.59 8.00
N ASN A 127 1.58 6.49 8.29
CA ASN A 127 2.14 5.40 9.08
C ASN A 127 2.81 4.39 8.14
N LEU A 128 4.01 4.76 7.66
CA LEU A 128 4.69 4.03 6.60
C LEU A 128 5.11 2.62 7.01
N GLU A 129 5.47 2.41 8.27
CA GLU A 129 5.85 1.07 8.77
C GLU A 129 4.67 0.10 8.69
N LYS A 130 3.52 0.49 9.24
CA LYS A 130 2.31 -0.34 9.16
C LYS A 130 1.80 -0.50 7.73
N ALA A 131 1.90 0.56 6.92
CA ALA A 131 1.55 0.46 5.50
C ALA A 131 2.41 -0.61 4.81
N MET A 132 3.72 -0.59 5.06
CA MET A 132 4.67 -1.57 4.52
C MET A 132 4.30 -3.00 4.93
N ASP A 133 4.02 -3.24 6.22
CA ASP A 133 3.63 -4.56 6.74
C ASP A 133 2.36 -5.10 6.05
N TYR A 134 1.35 -4.26 5.88
CA TYR A 134 0.12 -4.69 5.20
C TYR A 134 0.32 -4.94 3.70
N PHE A 135 1.15 -4.14 3.03
CA PHE A 135 1.48 -4.40 1.63
C PHE A 135 2.33 -5.67 1.46
N GLU A 136 3.22 -6.00 2.40
CA GLU A 136 3.95 -7.29 2.41
C GLU A 136 2.97 -8.46 2.53
N GLN A 137 2.08 -8.42 3.53
CA GLN A 137 1.05 -9.45 3.68
C GLN A 137 0.18 -9.61 2.41
N ALA A 138 -0.23 -8.48 1.80
CA ALA A 138 -0.99 -8.51 0.57
C ALA A 138 -0.19 -9.13 -0.59
N ALA A 139 1.10 -8.79 -0.70
CA ALA A 139 1.99 -9.34 -1.73
C ALA A 139 2.15 -10.85 -1.60
N ASP A 140 2.35 -11.35 -0.40
CA ASP A 140 2.50 -12.78 -0.13
C ASP A 140 1.23 -13.56 -0.45
N LEU A 141 0.07 -13.02 -0.05
CA LEU A 141 -1.24 -13.63 -0.33
C LEU A 141 -1.53 -13.62 -1.83
N PHE A 142 -1.27 -12.52 -2.56
CA PHE A 142 -1.42 -12.50 -4.01
C PHE A 142 -0.44 -13.44 -4.71
N GLN A 143 0.77 -13.57 -4.18
CA GLN A 143 1.77 -14.50 -4.72
C GLN A 143 1.33 -15.96 -4.56
N SER A 144 0.75 -16.34 -3.41
CA SER A 144 0.24 -17.69 -3.16
C SER A 144 -0.95 -18.06 -4.07
N GLU A 145 -1.70 -17.05 -4.54
CA GLU A 145 -2.82 -17.20 -5.47
C GLU A 145 -2.41 -16.99 -6.94
N GLU A 146 -1.09 -16.90 -7.22
CA GLU A 146 -0.52 -16.69 -8.55
C GLU A 146 -0.97 -15.38 -9.24
N VAL A 147 -1.45 -14.39 -8.47
CA VAL A 147 -1.86 -13.08 -8.97
C VAL A 147 -0.63 -12.14 -9.05
N THR A 148 0.32 -12.50 -9.91
CA THR A 148 1.65 -11.90 -10.01
C THR A 148 1.63 -10.37 -10.16
N THR A 149 0.72 -9.83 -10.98
CA THR A 149 0.63 -8.37 -11.19
C THR A 149 0.32 -7.63 -9.90
N SER A 150 -0.68 -8.09 -9.14
CA SER A 150 -1.07 -7.48 -7.86
C SER A 150 0.02 -7.66 -6.81
N ALA A 151 0.66 -8.84 -6.76
CA ALA A 151 1.80 -9.11 -5.89
C ALA A 151 2.94 -8.12 -6.16
N ASN A 152 3.32 -7.93 -7.43
CA ASN A 152 4.38 -6.99 -7.80
C ASN A 152 4.02 -5.54 -7.49
N GLN A 153 2.77 -5.12 -7.67
CA GLN A 153 2.32 -3.79 -7.25
C GLN A 153 2.48 -3.57 -5.74
N CYS A 154 2.08 -4.54 -4.93
CA CYS A 154 2.26 -4.47 -3.49
C CYS A 154 3.75 -4.45 -3.10
N LYS A 155 4.58 -5.31 -3.70
CA LYS A 155 6.03 -5.32 -3.48
C LYS A 155 6.69 -3.97 -3.84
N GLN A 156 6.27 -3.33 -4.92
CA GLN A 156 6.76 -2.00 -5.28
C GLN A 156 6.39 -0.95 -4.22
N LYS A 157 5.19 -1.02 -3.63
CA LYS A 157 4.80 -0.16 -2.50
C LYS A 157 5.70 -0.41 -1.28
N VAL A 158 5.98 -1.67 -0.96
CA VAL A 158 6.93 -2.04 0.10
C VAL A 158 8.30 -1.41 -0.15
N ALA A 159 8.84 -1.53 -1.37
CA ALA A 159 10.12 -0.93 -1.73
C ALA A 159 10.12 0.60 -1.63
N GLN A 160 9.01 1.25 -2.03
CA GLN A 160 8.85 2.70 -1.90
C GLN A 160 8.92 3.14 -0.43
N PHE A 161 8.18 2.47 0.46
CA PHE A 161 8.19 2.80 1.89
C PHE A 161 9.52 2.45 2.56
N ALA A 162 10.13 1.30 2.21
CA ALA A 162 11.46 0.94 2.69
C ALA A 162 12.50 2.02 2.36
N ALA A 163 12.48 2.55 1.13
CA ALA A 163 13.38 3.65 0.75
C ALA A 163 13.08 4.96 1.49
N GLN A 164 11.81 5.28 1.74
CA GLN A 164 11.45 6.45 2.54
C GLN A 164 11.93 6.34 3.99
N LEU A 165 11.90 5.12 4.54
CA LEU A 165 12.40 4.77 5.87
C LEU A 165 13.92 4.49 5.89
N GLU A 166 14.63 4.84 4.81
CA GLU A 166 16.08 4.66 4.65
C GLU A 166 16.56 3.20 4.69
N GLN A 167 15.65 2.24 4.53
CA GLN A 167 15.96 0.82 4.38
C GLN A 167 16.34 0.51 2.91
N TYR A 168 17.35 1.21 2.40
CA TYR A 168 17.75 1.14 0.98
C TYR A 168 18.09 -0.27 0.50
N PRO A 169 18.82 -1.11 1.27
CA PRO A 169 19.12 -2.48 0.82
C PRO A 169 17.84 -3.29 0.54
N LYS A 170 16.82 -3.20 1.40
CA LYS A 170 15.53 -3.86 1.21
C LYS A 170 14.82 -3.37 -0.06
N ALA A 171 14.79 -2.06 -0.27
CA ALA A 171 14.17 -1.46 -1.45
C ALA A 171 14.85 -1.92 -2.74
N ILE A 172 16.18 -1.92 -2.78
CA ILE A 172 16.99 -2.35 -3.93
C ILE A 172 16.70 -3.81 -4.25
N GLU A 173 16.75 -4.70 -3.26
CA GLU A 173 16.51 -6.13 -3.44
C GLU A 173 15.13 -6.39 -4.08
N ILE A 174 14.09 -5.71 -3.59
CA ILE A 174 12.73 -5.86 -4.10
C ILE A 174 12.63 -5.37 -5.55
N TYR A 175 13.13 -4.17 -5.87
CA TYR A 175 13.07 -3.63 -7.23
C TYR A 175 13.85 -4.51 -8.22
N GLU A 176 15.05 -4.94 -7.86
CA GLU A 176 15.87 -5.83 -8.69
C GLU A 176 15.23 -7.20 -8.87
N ALA A 177 14.60 -7.77 -7.82
CA ALA A 177 13.88 -9.04 -7.92
C ALA A 177 12.70 -8.96 -8.89
N ILE A 178 11.90 -7.89 -8.81
CA ILE A 178 10.78 -7.67 -9.73
C ILE A 178 11.31 -7.47 -11.16
N ALA A 179 12.39 -6.72 -11.36
CA ALA A 179 13.01 -6.49 -12.65
C ALA A 179 13.48 -7.80 -13.30
N ARG A 180 14.23 -8.63 -12.55
CA ARG A 180 14.69 -9.96 -13.00
C ARG A 180 13.54 -10.88 -13.42
N HIS A 181 12.45 -10.87 -12.69
CA HIS A 181 11.26 -11.66 -13.03
C HIS A 181 10.52 -11.11 -14.25
N SER A 182 10.51 -9.79 -14.42
CA SER A 182 9.72 -9.10 -15.44
C SER A 182 10.39 -9.05 -16.81
N ILE A 183 11.72 -9.14 -16.89
CA ILE A 183 12.47 -8.94 -18.15
C ILE A 183 12.10 -9.95 -19.23
N ASN A 184 11.80 -11.19 -18.85
CA ASN A 184 11.41 -12.26 -19.77
C ASN A 184 9.91 -12.28 -20.09
N ASN A 185 9.11 -11.40 -19.50
CA ASN A 185 7.68 -11.30 -19.77
C ASN A 185 7.40 -10.17 -20.76
N THR A 186 6.80 -10.51 -21.90
CA THR A 186 6.54 -9.57 -23.01
C THR A 186 5.70 -8.35 -22.63
N LEU A 187 4.79 -8.50 -21.64
CA LEU A 187 3.94 -7.41 -21.15
C LEU A 187 4.62 -6.57 -20.06
N LEU A 188 5.46 -7.20 -19.22
CA LEU A 188 6.06 -6.54 -18.06
C LEU A 188 7.42 -5.91 -18.37
N LYS A 189 8.12 -6.37 -19.40
CA LYS A 189 9.48 -5.90 -19.74
C LYS A 189 9.59 -4.40 -19.94
N TYR A 190 8.53 -3.74 -20.43
CA TYR A 190 8.54 -2.29 -20.64
C TYR A 190 8.65 -1.47 -19.36
N GLY A 191 8.24 -2.06 -18.21
CA GLY A 191 8.37 -1.43 -16.90
C GLY A 191 9.74 -1.61 -16.24
N VAL A 192 10.58 -2.52 -16.77
CA VAL A 192 11.87 -2.91 -16.16
C VAL A 192 12.80 -1.72 -15.99
N LYS A 193 12.92 -0.86 -17.00
CA LYS A 193 13.77 0.34 -16.92
C LYS A 193 13.40 1.28 -15.76
N GLY A 194 12.11 1.40 -15.44
CA GLY A 194 11.62 2.18 -14.30
C GLY A 194 11.96 1.53 -12.96
N LEU A 195 11.91 0.20 -12.88
CA LEU A 195 12.31 -0.57 -11.70
C LEU A 195 13.82 -0.43 -11.46
N LEU A 196 14.63 -0.54 -12.50
CA LEU A 196 16.09 -0.36 -12.43
C LEU A 196 16.47 1.08 -12.06
N LEU A 197 15.72 2.08 -12.56
CA LEU A 197 15.89 3.47 -12.13
C LEU A 197 15.61 3.62 -10.64
N ASN A 198 14.51 3.06 -10.13
CA ASN A 198 14.16 3.14 -8.71
C ASN A 198 15.21 2.45 -7.83
N ALA A 199 15.70 1.27 -8.23
CA ALA A 199 16.79 0.58 -7.55
C ALA A 199 18.08 1.42 -7.56
N GLY A 200 18.44 2.00 -8.72
CA GLY A 200 19.60 2.86 -8.87
C GLY A 200 19.55 4.12 -8.00
N ILE A 201 18.38 4.76 -7.89
CA ILE A 201 18.18 5.90 -6.97
C ILE A 201 18.41 5.46 -5.51
N CYS A 202 17.92 4.29 -5.12
CA CYS A 202 18.19 3.75 -3.78
C CYS A 202 19.69 3.42 -3.58
N GLN A 203 20.42 3.00 -4.62
CA GLN A 203 21.87 2.83 -4.55
C GLN A 203 22.59 4.17 -4.34
N LEU A 204 22.19 5.23 -5.05
CA LEU A 204 22.73 6.58 -4.84
C LEU A 204 22.52 7.06 -3.40
N CYS A 205 21.37 6.77 -2.79
CA CYS A 205 21.06 7.13 -1.41
C CYS A 205 21.99 6.47 -0.37
N LYS A 206 22.64 5.36 -0.71
CA LYS A 206 23.65 4.72 0.15
C LYS A 206 24.99 5.50 0.20
N ASN A 207 25.14 6.48 -0.68
CA ASN A 207 26.34 7.32 -0.78
C ASN A 207 27.64 6.53 -1.06
N ASP A 208 27.52 5.47 -1.86
CA ASP A 208 28.62 4.59 -2.27
C ASP A 208 28.65 4.54 -3.81
N VAL A 209 29.56 5.34 -4.41
CA VAL A 209 29.69 5.46 -5.88
C VAL A 209 30.08 4.14 -6.53
N VAL A 210 30.96 3.37 -5.87
CA VAL A 210 31.41 2.07 -6.40
C VAL A 210 30.22 1.10 -6.46
N ALA A 211 29.37 1.09 -5.45
CA ALA A 211 28.16 0.27 -5.45
C ALA A 211 27.18 0.67 -6.57
N VAL A 212 27.07 1.97 -6.88
CA VAL A 212 26.24 2.45 -8.00
C VAL A 212 26.79 1.99 -9.34
N THR A 213 28.10 2.14 -9.57
CA THR A 213 28.76 1.72 -10.82
C THR A 213 28.60 0.20 -11.04
N ASN A 214 28.86 -0.59 -10.03
CA ASN A 214 28.64 -2.05 -10.07
C ASN A 214 27.17 -2.41 -10.32
N ALA A 215 26.21 -1.63 -9.78
CA ALA A 215 24.81 -1.85 -10.05
C ALA A 215 24.45 -1.55 -11.52
N LEU A 216 24.99 -0.47 -12.10
CA LEU A 216 24.77 -0.13 -13.50
C LEU A 216 25.29 -1.21 -14.46
N GLU A 217 26.45 -1.83 -14.16
CA GLU A 217 26.97 -2.96 -14.93
C GLU A 217 26.01 -4.16 -14.87
N ARG A 218 25.56 -4.55 -13.67
CA ARG A 218 24.57 -5.64 -13.51
C ARG A 218 23.23 -5.33 -14.22
N TYR A 219 22.80 -4.07 -14.27
CA TYR A 219 21.57 -3.69 -14.95
C TYR A 219 21.70 -3.80 -16.48
N GLN A 220 22.89 -3.52 -17.03
CA GLN A 220 23.17 -3.74 -18.45
C GLN A 220 23.25 -5.23 -18.80
N GLU A 221 23.79 -6.06 -17.90
CA GLU A 221 23.78 -7.52 -18.06
C GLU A 221 22.37 -8.08 -18.05
N LEU A 222 21.50 -7.55 -17.18
CA LEU A 222 20.09 -7.96 -17.09
C LEU A 222 19.27 -7.51 -18.30
N ASP A 223 19.46 -6.28 -18.74
CA ASP A 223 18.80 -5.68 -19.90
C ASP A 223 19.83 -4.91 -20.75
N PRO A 224 20.39 -5.54 -21.79
CA PRO A 224 21.37 -4.88 -22.67
C PRO A 224 20.86 -3.59 -23.33
N THR A 225 19.54 -3.40 -23.42
CA THR A 225 18.95 -2.17 -23.97
C THR A 225 18.92 -1.01 -22.97
N PHE A 226 19.14 -1.30 -21.70
CA PHE A 226 19.06 -0.30 -20.63
C PHE A 226 20.10 0.81 -20.79
N SER A 227 21.32 0.49 -21.27
CA SER A 227 22.38 1.48 -21.50
C SER A 227 22.00 2.58 -22.51
N GLY A 228 21.08 2.31 -23.41
CA GLY A 228 20.55 3.30 -24.35
C GLY A 228 19.39 4.14 -23.83
N THR A 229 18.99 3.96 -22.57
CA THR A 229 17.83 4.65 -21.97
C THR A 229 18.24 5.95 -21.27
N ARG A 230 17.27 6.86 -21.15
CA ARG A 230 17.44 8.08 -20.34
C ARG A 230 17.60 7.78 -18.84
N GLU A 231 16.98 6.71 -18.38
CA GLU A 231 17.07 6.20 -17.02
C GLU A 231 18.51 5.81 -16.66
N TYR A 232 19.18 5.10 -17.55
CA TYR A 232 20.60 4.77 -17.41
C TYR A 232 21.49 6.01 -17.40
N LYS A 233 21.29 6.90 -18.42
CA LYS A 233 22.05 8.15 -18.52
C LYS A 233 21.94 8.97 -17.22
N LEU A 234 20.75 9.13 -16.70
CA LEU A 234 20.55 9.85 -15.44
C LEU A 234 21.37 9.23 -14.31
N LEU A 235 21.28 7.92 -14.10
CA LEU A 235 22.01 7.24 -13.01
C LEU A 235 23.52 7.36 -13.17
N ALA A 236 24.04 7.26 -14.38
CA ALA A 236 25.46 7.42 -14.67
C ALA A 236 25.93 8.86 -14.40
N ASP A 237 25.22 9.86 -14.91
CA ASP A 237 25.55 11.29 -14.71
C ASP A 237 25.48 11.67 -13.21
N LEU A 238 24.52 11.12 -12.47
CA LEU A 238 24.43 11.35 -11.03
C LEU A 238 25.56 10.67 -10.25
N ALA A 239 25.95 9.44 -10.62
CA ALA A 239 27.08 8.74 -10.01
C ALA A 239 28.39 9.51 -10.24
N ASP A 240 28.65 9.98 -11.46
CA ASP A 240 29.81 10.80 -11.80
C ASP A 240 29.84 12.11 -10.98
N SER A 241 28.67 12.77 -10.86
CA SER A 241 28.56 14.01 -10.08
C SER A 241 28.84 13.79 -8.58
N MET A 242 28.45 12.61 -8.06
CA MET A 242 28.76 12.23 -6.66
C MET A 242 30.23 11.95 -6.46
N ASP A 243 30.89 11.30 -7.43
CA ASP A 243 32.34 11.03 -7.37
C ASP A 243 33.17 12.31 -7.40
N GLU A 244 32.76 13.26 -8.25
CA GLU A 244 33.37 14.57 -8.39
C GLU A 244 33.02 15.56 -7.25
N GLY A 245 31.99 15.25 -6.45
CA GLY A 245 31.45 16.19 -5.45
C GLY A 245 30.71 17.40 -6.07
N ASP A 246 30.34 17.36 -7.34
CA ASP A 246 29.80 18.49 -8.12
C ASP A 246 28.27 18.60 -8.01
N VAL A 247 27.78 19.43 -7.08
CA VAL A 247 26.34 19.69 -6.88
C VAL A 247 25.69 20.35 -8.08
N VAL A 248 26.45 21.17 -8.86
CA VAL A 248 25.89 21.86 -10.04
C VAL A 248 25.66 20.85 -11.16
N LYS A 249 26.64 19.98 -11.44
CA LYS A 249 26.53 18.87 -12.40
C LYS A 249 25.36 17.95 -12.05
N PHE A 250 25.25 17.57 -10.77
CA PHE A 250 24.14 16.78 -10.26
C PHE A 250 22.77 17.42 -10.53
N THR A 251 22.65 18.74 -10.24
CA THR A 251 21.41 19.48 -10.45
C THR A 251 21.05 19.59 -11.93
N ASN A 252 22.03 19.82 -12.80
CA ASN A 252 21.82 19.92 -14.24
C ASN A 252 21.33 18.59 -14.84
N ALA A 253 21.91 17.46 -14.41
CA ALA A 253 21.45 16.12 -14.83
C ALA A 253 19.98 15.86 -14.45
N LEU A 254 19.58 16.25 -13.23
CA LEU A 254 18.18 16.15 -12.80
C LEU A 254 17.26 17.03 -13.65
N GLN A 255 17.64 18.27 -13.94
CA GLN A 255 16.84 19.19 -14.75
C GLN A 255 16.69 18.71 -16.19
N GLU A 256 17.75 18.18 -16.79
CA GLU A 256 17.70 17.59 -18.12
C GLU A 256 16.70 16.42 -18.17
N TYR A 257 16.78 15.50 -17.24
CA TYR A 257 15.85 14.37 -17.16
C TYR A 257 14.41 14.81 -16.92
N ASP A 258 14.17 15.71 -15.93
CA ASP A 258 12.84 16.20 -15.55
C ASP A 258 12.15 16.95 -16.69
N SER A 259 12.93 17.64 -17.54
CA SER A 259 12.40 18.35 -18.72
C SER A 259 11.77 17.42 -19.75
N MET A 260 12.23 16.16 -19.82
CA MET A 260 11.75 15.14 -20.76
C MET A 260 10.83 14.12 -20.09
N THR A 261 11.08 13.78 -18.84
CA THR A 261 10.33 12.79 -18.07
C THR A 261 10.22 13.27 -16.63
N ARG A 262 9.03 13.70 -16.24
CA ARG A 262 8.80 14.30 -14.94
C ARG A 262 9.13 13.35 -13.80
N LEU A 263 9.92 13.81 -12.87
CA LEU A 263 10.22 13.10 -11.61
C LEU A 263 9.00 13.18 -10.70
N ASP A 264 8.59 12.03 -10.18
CA ASP A 264 7.55 11.99 -9.16
C ASP A 264 8.06 12.47 -7.78
N PRO A 265 7.16 12.77 -6.83
CA PRO A 265 7.55 13.25 -5.51
C PRO A 265 8.47 12.29 -4.74
N TRP A 266 8.31 10.97 -4.91
CA TRP A 266 9.14 9.97 -4.25
C TRP A 266 10.59 10.06 -4.71
N LYS A 267 10.81 10.04 -6.05
CA LYS A 267 12.15 10.20 -6.63
C LYS A 267 12.79 11.53 -6.25
N THR A 268 12.02 12.62 -6.33
CA THR A 268 12.47 13.97 -5.96
C THR A 268 12.96 14.01 -4.51
N THR A 269 12.22 13.41 -3.58
CA THR A 269 12.60 13.36 -2.16
C THR A 269 13.90 12.61 -1.95
N LEU A 270 14.06 11.44 -2.56
CA LEU A 270 15.28 10.63 -2.42
C LEU A 270 16.50 11.31 -3.06
N LEU A 271 16.33 11.87 -4.26
CA LEU A 271 17.41 12.58 -4.96
C LEU A 271 17.82 13.87 -4.23
N LEU A 272 16.91 14.52 -3.52
CA LEU A 272 17.23 15.65 -2.65
C LEU A 272 18.11 15.20 -1.46
N ARG A 273 17.86 14.01 -0.88
CA ARG A 273 18.75 13.45 0.16
C ARG A 273 20.16 13.25 -0.37
N VAL A 274 20.30 12.69 -1.57
CA VAL A 274 21.61 12.50 -2.24
C VAL A 274 22.30 13.84 -2.44
N LYS A 275 21.59 14.83 -3.00
CA LYS A 275 22.13 16.18 -3.21
C LYS A 275 22.62 16.84 -1.92
N ASN A 276 21.85 16.71 -0.83
CA ASN A 276 22.25 17.24 0.47
C ASN A 276 23.48 16.53 1.04
N ALA A 277 23.64 15.23 0.80
CA ALA A 277 24.82 14.50 1.22
C ALA A 277 26.09 14.94 0.46
N ILE A 278 25.98 15.28 -0.84
CA ILE A 278 27.10 15.83 -1.61
C ILE A 278 27.50 17.21 -1.04
N LYS A 279 26.52 18.10 -0.80
CA LYS A 279 26.79 19.42 -0.21
C LYS A 279 27.47 19.35 1.15
N ALA A 280 27.04 18.45 2.02
CA ALA A 280 27.64 18.29 3.33
C ALA A 280 29.13 17.88 3.23
N LYS A 281 29.51 17.07 2.25
CA LYS A 281 30.91 16.71 2.00
C LYS A 281 31.71 17.90 1.48
N GLU A 282 31.18 18.70 0.54
CA GLU A 282 31.85 19.92 0.06
C GLU A 282 32.17 20.89 1.23
N GLU A 283 31.21 21.11 2.13
CA GLU A 283 31.37 21.99 3.29
C GLU A 283 32.41 21.47 4.29
N GLU A 284 32.47 20.14 4.53
CA GLU A 284 33.49 19.51 5.38
C GLU A 284 34.91 19.63 4.80
N ASP A 285 35.06 19.49 3.47
CA ASP A 285 36.36 19.60 2.79
C ASP A 285 36.87 21.05 2.77
N ASP A 286 35.98 22.04 2.64
CA ASP A 286 36.29 23.46 2.68
C ASP A 286 36.74 23.93 4.10
N ASP A 287 36.15 23.36 5.17
CA ASP A 287 36.51 23.68 6.56
C ASP A 287 37.87 23.08 6.98
N LEU A 288 38.39 22.11 6.23
CA LEU A 288 39.68 21.42 6.50
C LEU A 288 40.86 22.04 5.74
N THR A 289 40.61 22.98 4.81
CA THR A 289 41.62 23.67 3.99
C THR A 289 41.80 25.13 4.43
#